data_1291c8957bb9ed1aba4f4089dc049030
#
_entry.id   1291c8957bb9ed1aba4f4089dc049030
#
_cell.length_a   1.000
_cell.length_b   1.000
_cell.length_c   1.000
_cell.angle_alpha   90.00
_cell.angle_beta   90.00
_cell.angle_gamma   90.00
#
_symmetry.space_group_name_H-M   'P 1'
#
loop_
_entity.id
_entity.type
_entity.pdbx_description
1 polymer ?
#
loop_
_entity_poly.entity_id
_entity_poly.type
_entity_poly.pdbx_seq_one_letter_code
_entity_poly.pdbx_strand_id
1 'polypeptide(L)'
;KLLYTDQEEALELDSKVGSRGGKIDYSLLLDGLMAEREQGITIDVAYRYFTTEKRSFIVADTPGHEEYTRNMAVGASFADLAVILIDASQGVLVQTRRHARICALMGIRHFVFAVNKMDLVKYDQETFRKIEEQIKELQEELSLANVKIIPVSATEGDNVTTKSDNIPWYTGEPLLEYLETVDVREKSEEEGFYMPVQRVCRPNHTFRGFQGQIESGQISVGDEIVTLPSKEHAKVKSLLIGDKDAQTAEKGRPVTIQLDREVDVSRGCVLPNKTELPVSKSFTATVLWMDDGELLPGKEYFVKIGTKEIPGIVTNIQYKIDVNTGEYIPANNLRKNEIAVCDVILQEEIVLDEFDDHKALGELILIDRITNMTSACGVIKNSEVDEETDLKCVFAHGKLKANGDIFEEF
;
A
#
# COMPACT_ATOMS: atom_id res chain seq x y z
N LYS A 1 7.16 9.32 23.56
CA LYS A 1 6.26 10.42 24.00
C LYS A 1 6.14 10.31 25.50
N LEU A 2 6.40 11.42 26.22
CA LEU A 2 6.06 11.49 27.63
C LEU A 2 4.53 11.37 27.71
N LEU A 3 4.04 10.37 28.45
CA LEU A 3 2.65 10.27 28.82
C LEU A 3 2.32 11.44 29.75
N TYR A 4 1.18 12.08 29.57
CA TYR A 4 0.70 13.04 30.56
C TYR A 4 0.30 12.28 31.83
N THR A 5 0.51 12.87 32.99
CA THR A 5 0.30 12.23 34.29
C THR A 5 -1.14 11.69 34.45
N ASP A 6 -2.12 12.38 33.90
CA ASP A 6 -3.53 11.95 33.85
C ASP A 6 -3.77 10.71 32.98
N GLN A 7 -3.00 10.57 31.88
CA GLN A 7 -3.06 9.38 31.01
C GLN A 7 -2.39 8.17 31.68
N GLU A 8 -1.33 8.39 32.43
CA GLU A 8 -0.61 7.36 33.16
C GLU A 8 -1.46 6.82 34.33
N GLU A 9 -2.10 7.71 35.08
CA GLU A 9 -3.05 7.34 36.16
C GLU A 9 -4.28 6.59 35.60
N ALA A 10 -4.84 7.00 34.47
CA ALA A 10 -5.95 6.31 33.83
C ALA A 10 -5.54 4.89 33.36
N LEU A 11 -4.33 4.76 32.78
CA LEU A 11 -3.76 3.49 32.37
C LEU A 11 -3.51 2.54 33.53
N GLU A 12 -3.01 3.05 34.66
CA GLU A 12 -2.83 2.26 35.88
C GLU A 12 -4.15 1.73 36.43
N LEU A 13 -5.22 2.55 36.39
CA LEU A 13 -6.54 2.14 36.80
C LEU A 13 -7.14 1.06 35.90
N ASP A 14 -7.05 1.23 34.59
CA ASP A 14 -7.54 0.28 33.59
C ASP A 14 -6.73 -1.03 33.64
N SER A 15 -5.41 -0.95 33.86
CA SER A 15 -4.52 -2.13 33.94
C SER A 15 -4.79 -2.97 35.22
N LYS A 16 -5.34 -2.40 36.27
CA LYS A 16 -5.75 -3.14 37.50
C LYS A 16 -6.97 -4.04 37.27
N VAL A 17 -7.77 -3.72 36.26
CA VAL A 17 -8.98 -4.48 35.88
C VAL A 17 -8.65 -5.50 34.77
N GLY A 18 -7.53 -5.36 34.11
CA GLY A 18 -7.12 -6.17 32.96
C GLY A 18 -6.38 -7.48 33.32
N SER A 19 -6.11 -8.28 32.28
CA SER A 19 -5.61 -9.67 32.36
C SER A 19 -4.13 -9.84 32.77
N ARG A 20 -3.34 -8.76 32.92
CA ARG A 20 -1.87 -8.79 33.15
C ARG A 20 -1.41 -8.66 34.60
N GLY A 21 -2.28 -8.94 35.57
CA GLY A 21 -1.87 -9.08 36.98
C GLY A 21 -1.25 -7.83 37.62
N GLY A 22 -1.72 -6.63 37.27
CA GLY A 22 -1.35 -5.37 37.92
C GLY A 22 -0.12 -4.65 37.36
N LYS A 23 0.50 -5.13 36.30
CA LYS A 23 1.48 -4.36 35.51
C LYS A 23 0.75 -3.44 34.52
N ILE A 24 1.30 -2.25 34.29
CA ILE A 24 0.73 -1.28 33.32
C ILE A 24 0.64 -1.94 31.95
N ASP A 25 -0.55 -1.96 31.37
CA ASP A 25 -0.78 -2.46 30.03
C ASP A 25 -0.83 -1.31 29.03
N TYR A 26 0.29 -1.06 28.36
CA TYR A 26 0.44 0.01 27.37
C TYR A 26 -0.38 -0.24 26.10
N SER A 27 -0.86 -1.46 25.82
CA SER A 27 -1.72 -1.76 24.67
C SER A 27 -3.05 -1.01 24.73
N LEU A 28 -3.56 -0.77 25.94
CA LEU A 28 -4.76 0.01 26.16
C LEU A 28 -4.71 1.45 25.63
N LEU A 29 -3.51 1.98 25.38
CA LEU A 29 -3.34 3.27 24.69
C LEU A 29 -3.66 3.19 23.21
N LEU A 30 -3.53 2.03 22.60
CA LEU A 30 -3.74 1.78 21.18
C LEU A 30 -5.13 1.20 20.93
N ASP A 31 -5.62 0.34 21.84
CA ASP A 31 -6.89 -0.35 21.73
C ASP A 31 -8.06 0.61 21.90
N GLY A 32 -8.57 1.12 20.79
CA GLY A 32 -9.66 2.09 20.73
C GLY A 32 -11.05 1.46 20.84
N LEU A 33 -11.19 0.19 20.44
CA LEU A 33 -12.45 -0.53 20.40
C LEU A 33 -12.65 -1.36 21.67
N MET A 34 -13.89 -1.41 22.16
CA MET A 34 -14.24 -2.22 23.32
C MET A 34 -13.99 -3.72 23.07
N ALA A 35 -14.24 -4.18 21.85
CA ALA A 35 -13.98 -5.54 21.39
C ALA A 35 -12.48 -5.90 21.40
N GLU A 36 -11.59 -4.97 21.10
CA GLU A 36 -10.13 -5.17 21.17
C GLU A 36 -9.68 -5.39 22.61
N ARG A 37 -10.21 -4.61 23.53
CA ARG A 37 -9.94 -4.74 24.98
C ARG A 37 -10.44 -6.04 25.57
N GLU A 38 -11.63 -6.50 25.15
CA GLU A 38 -12.22 -7.76 25.61
C GLU A 38 -11.49 -8.99 25.06
N GLN A 39 -11.07 -8.94 23.79
CA GLN A 39 -10.42 -10.07 23.11
C GLN A 39 -8.89 -10.05 23.25
N GLY A 40 -8.30 -8.90 23.58
CA GLY A 40 -6.86 -8.71 23.67
C GLY A 40 -6.13 -8.82 22.33
N ILE A 41 -6.83 -8.50 21.23
CA ILE A 41 -6.30 -8.48 19.86
C ILE A 41 -6.67 -7.17 19.16
N THR A 42 -5.80 -6.66 18.29
CA THR A 42 -6.10 -5.54 17.42
C THR A 42 -7.05 -5.99 16.30
N ILE A 43 -8.13 -5.25 16.08
CA ILE A 43 -9.16 -5.55 15.07
C ILE A 43 -9.07 -4.56 13.90
N ASP A 44 -8.94 -3.26 14.22
CA ASP A 44 -8.88 -2.19 13.22
C ASP A 44 -7.52 -1.49 13.25
N VAL A 45 -7.24 -0.67 12.24
CA VAL A 45 -5.99 0.09 12.16
C VAL A 45 -6.04 1.28 13.09
N ALA A 46 -5.15 1.33 14.06
CA ALA A 46 -4.99 2.47 14.95
C ALA A 46 -3.81 3.35 14.52
N TYR A 47 -4.08 4.62 14.26
CA TYR A 47 -3.03 5.59 13.90
C TYR A 47 -2.59 6.40 15.11
N ARG A 48 -1.28 6.47 15.32
CA ARG A 48 -0.66 7.28 16.38
C ARG A 48 0.44 8.15 15.79
N TYR A 49 0.57 9.34 16.35
CA TYR A 49 1.50 10.36 15.87
C TYR A 49 2.48 10.69 16.99
N PHE A 50 3.76 10.67 16.67
CA PHE A 50 4.78 11.19 17.56
C PHE A 50 5.91 11.85 16.78
N THR A 51 6.64 12.74 17.44
CA THR A 51 7.75 13.48 16.85
C THR A 51 8.95 13.40 17.76
N THR A 52 10.11 13.13 17.20
CA THR A 52 11.40 13.30 17.84
C THR A 52 12.07 14.59 17.34
N GLU A 53 13.25 14.90 17.81
CA GLU A 53 14.00 16.04 17.31
C GLU A 53 14.40 15.88 15.82
N LYS A 54 14.49 14.65 15.32
CA LYS A 54 14.96 14.34 13.97
C LYS A 54 13.85 14.07 12.96
N ARG A 55 12.73 13.45 13.40
CA ARG A 55 11.68 12.98 12.50
C ARG A 55 10.30 12.93 13.15
N SER A 56 9.27 13.21 12.35
CA SER A 56 7.87 12.97 12.72
C SER A 56 7.42 11.63 12.17
N PHE A 57 6.64 10.89 12.95
CA PHE A 57 6.18 9.55 12.63
C PHE A 57 4.66 9.44 12.70
N ILE A 58 4.12 8.69 11.77
CA ILE A 58 2.76 8.14 11.82
C ILE A 58 2.92 6.63 11.98
N VAL A 59 2.45 6.08 13.09
CA VAL A 59 2.46 4.63 13.33
C VAL A 59 1.06 4.11 13.06
N ALA A 60 0.93 3.21 12.09
CA ALA A 60 -0.27 2.42 11.86
C ALA A 60 -0.10 1.08 12.61
N ASP A 61 -0.79 0.93 13.72
CA ASP A 61 -0.87 -0.35 14.42
C ASP A 61 -1.93 -1.21 13.74
N THR A 62 -1.51 -2.34 13.18
CA THR A 62 -2.34 -3.18 12.32
C THR A 62 -2.61 -4.54 12.97
N PRO A 63 -3.81 -5.11 12.75
CA PRO A 63 -4.12 -6.43 13.30
C PRO A 63 -3.23 -7.52 12.70
N GLY A 64 -2.84 -8.48 13.57
CA GLY A 64 -2.04 -9.64 13.17
C GLY A 64 -2.86 -10.89 12.84
N HIS A 65 -4.15 -10.93 13.19
CA HIS A 65 -5.02 -12.08 12.96
C HIS A 65 -5.47 -12.18 11.50
N GLU A 66 -5.55 -13.39 10.96
CA GLU A 66 -5.86 -13.61 9.54
C GLU A 66 -7.23 -13.08 9.10
N GLU A 67 -8.23 -13.08 10.00
CA GLU A 67 -9.55 -12.54 9.70
C GLU A 67 -9.53 -11.04 9.39
N TYR A 68 -8.53 -10.32 9.89
CA TYR A 68 -8.37 -8.87 9.70
C TYR A 68 -7.32 -8.50 8.67
N THR A 69 -6.97 -9.41 7.77
CA THR A 69 -6.00 -9.19 6.68
C THR A 69 -6.31 -7.94 5.86
N ARG A 70 -7.60 -7.63 5.64
CA ARG A 70 -8.05 -6.40 4.98
C ARG A 70 -7.54 -5.16 5.70
N ASN A 71 -7.73 -5.08 7.01
CA ASN A 71 -7.32 -3.92 7.81
C ASN A 71 -5.79 -3.79 7.83
N MET A 72 -5.09 -4.93 7.92
CA MET A 72 -3.63 -4.95 7.78
C MET A 72 -3.17 -4.40 6.44
N ALA A 73 -3.77 -4.81 5.32
CA ALA A 73 -3.43 -4.33 3.99
C ALA A 73 -3.68 -2.81 3.85
N VAL A 74 -4.78 -2.30 4.42
CA VAL A 74 -5.07 -0.86 4.46
C VAL A 74 -3.98 -0.09 5.22
N GLY A 75 -3.55 -0.57 6.39
CA GLY A 75 -2.46 0.07 7.13
C GLY A 75 -1.13 0.03 6.38
N ALA A 76 -0.83 -1.09 5.71
CA ALA A 76 0.38 -1.27 4.93
C ALA A 76 0.43 -0.37 3.67
N SER A 77 -0.71 -0.07 3.03
CA SER A 77 -0.75 0.67 1.76
C SER A 77 -0.22 2.11 1.85
N PHE A 78 -0.21 2.71 3.05
CA PHE A 78 0.29 4.06 3.29
C PHE A 78 1.63 4.11 4.02
N ALA A 79 2.23 2.95 4.33
CA ALA A 79 3.45 2.89 5.12
C ALA A 79 4.70 2.90 4.23
N ASP A 80 5.71 3.68 4.64
CA ASP A 80 7.02 3.71 4.00
C ASP A 80 7.93 2.56 4.48
N LEU A 81 7.64 2.04 5.68
CA LEU A 81 8.43 1.02 6.35
C LEU A 81 7.54 0.13 7.21
N ALA A 82 7.79 -1.17 7.21
CA ALA A 82 7.12 -2.14 8.07
C ALA A 82 8.02 -2.56 9.24
N VAL A 83 7.48 -2.51 10.46
CA VAL A 83 8.09 -3.14 11.63
C VAL A 83 7.34 -4.42 11.94
N ILE A 84 7.97 -5.57 11.69
CA ILE A 84 7.38 -6.88 11.94
C ILE A 84 7.95 -7.46 13.23
N LEU A 85 7.08 -7.73 14.19
CA LEU A 85 7.47 -8.28 15.49
C LEU A 85 7.57 -9.81 15.41
N ILE A 86 8.67 -10.36 15.93
CA ILE A 86 8.91 -11.81 16.06
C ILE A 86 9.14 -12.12 17.54
N ASP A 87 8.39 -13.06 18.08
CA ASP A 87 8.63 -13.58 19.44
C ASP A 87 9.88 -14.47 19.41
N ALA A 88 10.92 -14.07 20.19
CA ALA A 88 12.19 -14.79 20.24
C ALA A 88 12.06 -16.24 20.71
N SER A 89 11.00 -16.58 21.46
CA SER A 89 10.74 -17.95 21.90
C SER A 89 10.14 -18.84 20.83
N GLN A 90 9.58 -18.25 19.75
CA GLN A 90 8.84 -18.98 18.71
C GLN A 90 9.52 -18.91 17.33
N GLY A 91 10.27 -17.84 17.07
CA GLY A 91 10.91 -17.61 15.76
C GLY A 91 9.92 -17.17 14.68
N VAL A 92 10.29 -17.39 13.42
CA VAL A 92 9.49 -17.00 12.25
C VAL A 92 8.31 -17.95 12.08
N LEU A 93 7.10 -17.42 12.28
CA LEU A 93 5.84 -18.15 12.14
C LEU A 93 5.20 -17.93 10.76
N VAL A 94 4.18 -18.72 10.44
CA VAL A 94 3.34 -18.56 9.25
C VAL A 94 2.76 -17.15 9.16
N GLN A 95 2.31 -16.57 10.27
CA GLN A 95 1.82 -15.18 10.31
C GLN A 95 2.90 -14.17 9.93
N THR A 96 4.15 -14.36 10.38
CA THR A 96 5.28 -13.49 10.02
C THR A 96 5.48 -13.48 8.50
N ARG A 97 5.46 -14.65 7.86
CA ARG A 97 5.56 -14.80 6.40
C ARG A 97 4.42 -14.10 5.67
N ARG A 98 3.19 -14.30 6.13
CA ARG A 98 1.98 -13.65 5.59
C ARG A 98 2.09 -12.12 5.67
N HIS A 99 2.46 -11.58 6.83
CA HIS A 99 2.60 -10.15 7.03
C HIS A 99 3.67 -9.54 6.12
N ALA A 100 4.84 -10.16 6.05
CA ALA A 100 5.90 -9.70 5.16
C ALA A 100 5.47 -9.70 3.69
N ARG A 101 4.76 -10.75 3.24
CA ARG A 101 4.25 -10.87 1.87
C ARG A 101 3.22 -9.79 1.55
N ILE A 102 2.27 -9.53 2.45
CA ILE A 102 1.25 -8.48 2.25
C ILE A 102 1.91 -7.09 2.24
N CYS A 103 2.85 -6.83 3.15
CA CYS A 103 3.60 -5.57 3.15
C CYS A 103 4.38 -5.37 1.85
N ALA A 104 5.05 -6.41 1.35
CA ALA A 104 5.76 -6.37 0.07
C ALA A 104 4.79 -6.15 -1.11
N LEU A 105 3.63 -6.82 -1.10
CA LEU A 105 2.57 -6.62 -2.11
C LEU A 105 2.05 -5.17 -2.10
N MET A 106 1.94 -4.54 -0.93
CA MET A 106 1.54 -3.13 -0.81
C MET A 106 2.67 -2.14 -1.13
N GLY A 107 3.82 -2.62 -1.61
CA GLY A 107 4.94 -1.81 -2.08
C GLY A 107 5.87 -1.30 -0.99
N ILE A 108 5.82 -1.86 0.21
CA ILE A 108 6.81 -1.54 1.24
C ILE A 108 8.15 -2.15 0.86
N ARG A 109 9.19 -1.32 0.83
CA ARG A 109 10.56 -1.74 0.47
C ARG A 109 11.53 -1.76 1.66
N HIS A 110 11.12 -1.20 2.80
CA HIS A 110 11.93 -1.17 4.02
C HIS A 110 11.28 -2.00 5.12
N PHE A 111 12.00 -2.98 5.63
CA PHE A 111 11.51 -3.91 6.65
C PHE A 111 12.42 -3.89 7.87
N VAL A 112 11.82 -3.79 9.04
CA VAL A 112 12.48 -4.04 10.31
C VAL A 112 11.86 -5.28 10.93
N PHE A 113 12.62 -6.34 11.09
CA PHE A 113 12.22 -7.47 11.90
C PHE A 113 12.74 -7.26 13.33
N ALA A 114 11.83 -6.89 14.22
CA ALA A 114 12.15 -6.72 15.62
C ALA A 114 11.95 -8.05 16.35
N VAL A 115 13.06 -8.72 16.67
CA VAL A 115 13.06 -9.97 17.44
C VAL A 115 12.84 -9.61 18.91
N ASN A 116 11.57 -9.64 19.30
CA ASN A 116 11.08 -9.17 20.60
C ASN A 116 11.06 -10.28 21.64
N LYS A 117 10.92 -9.89 22.89
CA LYS A 117 10.92 -10.77 24.08
C LYS A 117 12.24 -11.49 24.27
N MET A 118 13.36 -10.81 23.96
CA MET A 118 14.70 -11.35 24.18
C MET A 118 14.96 -11.66 25.67
N ASP A 119 14.29 -10.96 26.58
CA ASP A 119 14.32 -11.23 28.02
C ASP A 119 13.85 -12.66 28.35
N LEU A 120 12.82 -13.18 27.67
CA LEU A 120 12.31 -14.54 27.89
C LEU A 120 13.29 -15.63 27.50
N VAL A 121 14.13 -15.36 26.52
CA VAL A 121 15.20 -16.27 26.08
C VAL A 121 16.57 -15.89 26.71
N LYS A 122 16.56 -15.06 27.76
CA LYS A 122 17.75 -14.62 28.51
C LYS A 122 18.82 -13.97 27.63
N TYR A 123 18.37 -13.23 26.61
CA TYR A 123 19.22 -12.51 25.65
C TYR A 123 20.22 -13.41 24.90
N ASP A 124 19.86 -14.69 24.68
CA ASP A 124 20.72 -15.67 24.07
C ASP A 124 21.02 -15.34 22.60
N GLN A 125 22.32 -15.18 22.30
CA GLN A 125 22.81 -14.86 20.96
C GLN A 125 22.55 -15.96 19.94
N GLU A 126 22.62 -17.23 20.36
CA GLU A 126 22.43 -18.36 19.46
C GLU A 126 20.97 -18.46 19.00
N THR A 127 20.02 -18.21 19.91
CA THR A 127 18.60 -18.10 19.59
C THR A 127 18.35 -16.99 18.56
N PHE A 128 18.95 -15.82 18.77
CA PHE A 128 18.83 -14.72 17.83
C PHE A 128 19.39 -15.07 16.44
N ARG A 129 20.56 -15.71 16.36
CA ARG A 129 21.16 -16.11 15.08
C ARG A 129 20.30 -17.08 14.28
N LYS A 130 19.67 -18.04 14.95
CA LYS A 130 18.71 -18.95 14.28
C LYS A 130 17.53 -18.23 13.67
N ILE A 131 17.00 -17.24 14.39
CA ILE A 131 15.89 -16.41 13.87
C ILE A 131 16.38 -15.50 12.73
N GLU A 132 17.58 -14.95 12.85
CA GLU A 132 18.19 -14.16 11.78
C GLU A 132 18.35 -14.97 10.48
N GLU A 133 18.74 -16.25 10.57
CA GLU A 133 18.82 -17.16 9.42
C GLU A 133 17.43 -17.38 8.79
N GLN A 134 16.40 -17.64 9.61
CA GLN A 134 15.02 -17.77 9.12
C GLN A 134 14.50 -16.50 8.43
N ILE A 135 14.88 -15.31 8.94
CA ILE A 135 14.51 -14.04 8.32
C ILE A 135 15.24 -13.86 6.98
N LYS A 136 16.50 -14.26 6.88
CA LYS A 136 17.27 -14.21 5.62
C LYS A 136 16.66 -15.13 4.55
N GLU A 137 16.24 -16.34 4.93
CA GLU A 137 15.50 -17.23 4.05
C GLU A 137 14.20 -16.56 3.54
N LEU A 138 13.44 -15.93 4.45
CA LEU A 138 12.23 -15.19 4.11
C LEU A 138 12.51 -13.98 3.21
N GLN A 139 13.63 -13.27 3.45
CA GLN A 139 14.07 -12.15 2.63
C GLN A 139 14.36 -12.60 1.19
N GLU A 140 15.04 -13.73 1.01
CA GLU A 140 15.32 -14.31 -0.31
C GLU A 140 14.04 -14.77 -1.00
N GLU A 141 13.17 -15.49 -0.27
CA GLU A 141 11.88 -15.98 -0.78
C GLU A 141 10.98 -14.84 -1.32
N LEU A 142 10.91 -13.74 -0.60
CA LEU A 142 10.06 -12.60 -0.92
C LEU A 142 10.79 -11.48 -1.69
N SER A 143 12.08 -11.64 -1.95
CA SER A 143 12.94 -10.62 -2.58
C SER A 143 12.85 -9.26 -1.87
N LEU A 144 12.84 -9.26 -0.52
CA LEU A 144 12.73 -8.02 0.26
C LEU A 144 14.01 -7.19 0.12
N ALA A 145 13.86 -5.93 -0.29
CA ALA A 145 14.99 -5.09 -0.66
C ALA A 145 15.85 -4.65 0.55
N ASN A 146 15.24 -3.98 1.51
CA ASN A 146 15.95 -3.37 2.65
C ASN A 146 15.45 -3.99 3.95
N VAL A 147 16.24 -4.92 4.49
CA VAL A 147 15.90 -5.63 5.73
C VAL A 147 16.88 -5.28 6.84
N LYS A 148 16.33 -4.86 7.98
CA LYS A 148 17.05 -4.67 9.23
C LYS A 148 16.51 -5.63 10.29
N ILE A 149 17.39 -6.30 11.02
CA ILE A 149 17.01 -7.24 12.09
C ILE A 149 17.55 -6.69 13.40
N ILE A 150 16.68 -6.49 14.40
CA ILE A 150 17.03 -5.85 15.66
C ILE A 150 16.51 -6.73 16.83
N PRO A 151 17.39 -7.21 17.72
CA PRO A 151 16.95 -7.88 18.95
C PRO A 151 16.47 -6.84 19.96
N VAL A 152 15.25 -7.02 20.48
CA VAL A 152 14.63 -6.07 21.42
C VAL A 152 13.95 -6.79 22.58
N SER A 153 13.77 -6.11 23.70
CA SER A 153 12.74 -6.41 24.68
C SER A 153 11.89 -5.17 24.88
N ALA A 154 10.68 -5.19 24.35
CA ALA A 154 9.79 -4.02 24.41
C ALA A 154 9.34 -3.71 25.84
N THR A 155 9.19 -4.72 26.69
CA THR A 155 8.80 -4.56 28.10
C THR A 155 9.91 -3.98 28.97
N GLU A 156 11.16 -4.40 28.73
CA GLU A 156 12.32 -3.93 29.47
C GLU A 156 12.97 -2.68 28.83
N GLY A 157 12.58 -2.35 27.57
CA GLY A 157 13.11 -1.22 26.82
C GLY A 157 14.41 -1.48 26.09
N ASP A 158 14.92 -2.72 26.13
CA ASP A 158 16.22 -3.09 25.54
C ASP A 158 16.22 -2.92 24.03
N ASN A 159 17.17 -2.14 23.50
CA ASN A 159 17.33 -1.79 22.09
C ASN A 159 16.09 -1.17 21.43
N VAL A 160 15.16 -0.61 22.20
CA VAL A 160 14.01 0.13 21.67
C VAL A 160 14.41 1.59 21.39
N THR A 161 14.80 2.34 22.43
CA THR A 161 15.21 3.75 22.29
C THR A 161 16.72 3.94 22.42
N THR A 162 17.37 3.12 23.24
CA THR A 162 18.81 3.16 23.52
C THR A 162 19.40 1.75 23.45
N LYS A 163 20.70 1.67 23.24
CA LYS A 163 21.42 0.37 23.27
C LYS A 163 21.29 -0.28 24.63
N SER A 164 21.11 -1.59 24.62
CA SER A 164 20.98 -2.40 25.83
C SER A 164 22.34 -2.97 26.28
N ASP A 165 22.61 -2.87 27.58
CA ASP A 165 23.73 -3.57 28.20
C ASP A 165 23.50 -5.09 28.32
N ASN A 166 22.26 -5.54 28.23
CA ASN A 166 21.89 -6.95 28.28
C ASN A 166 22.18 -7.68 26.94
N ILE A 167 22.37 -6.93 25.84
CA ILE A 167 22.62 -7.45 24.50
C ILE A 167 23.96 -6.93 23.96
N PRO A 168 25.11 -7.15 24.65
CA PRO A 168 26.38 -6.57 24.27
C PRO A 168 26.96 -7.11 22.96
N TRP A 169 26.49 -8.26 22.49
CA TRP A 169 26.85 -8.87 21.23
C TRP A 169 26.17 -8.23 20.00
N TYR A 170 25.13 -7.41 20.22
CA TYR A 170 24.50 -6.65 19.13
C TYR A 170 25.18 -5.29 18.98
N THR A 171 25.82 -5.06 17.85
CA THR A 171 26.58 -3.82 17.59
C THR A 171 25.79 -2.81 16.77
N GLY A 172 24.58 -3.17 16.28
CA GLY A 172 23.73 -2.32 15.48
C GLY A 172 23.06 -1.18 16.27
N GLU A 173 22.24 -0.42 15.58
CA GLU A 173 21.46 0.68 16.12
C GLU A 173 20.22 0.15 16.84
N PRO A 174 19.74 0.80 17.93
CA PRO A 174 18.42 0.54 18.49
C PRO A 174 17.30 0.91 17.51
N LEU A 175 16.11 0.40 17.76
CA LEU A 175 14.97 0.53 16.84
C LEU A 175 14.66 2.01 16.53
N LEU A 176 14.53 2.87 17.54
CA LEU A 176 14.20 4.28 17.32
C LEU A 176 15.29 5.02 16.53
N GLU A 177 16.56 4.79 16.84
CA GLU A 177 17.67 5.42 16.12
C GLU A 177 17.67 5.02 14.63
N TYR A 178 17.42 3.74 14.33
CA TYR A 178 17.28 3.28 12.96
C TYR A 178 16.10 3.95 12.25
N LEU A 179 14.93 4.02 12.89
CA LEU A 179 13.75 4.68 12.32
C LEU A 179 13.97 6.19 12.06
N GLU A 180 14.77 6.85 12.90
CA GLU A 180 15.13 8.26 12.72
C GLU A 180 16.10 8.52 11.56
N THR A 181 16.93 7.53 11.21
CA THR A 181 18.04 7.71 10.26
C THR A 181 17.81 7.05 8.90
N VAL A 182 16.96 6.03 8.82
CA VAL A 182 16.68 5.34 7.57
C VAL A 182 16.13 6.30 6.51
N ASP A 183 16.70 6.28 5.32
CA ASP A 183 16.16 7.00 4.17
C ASP A 183 15.18 6.11 3.43
N VAL A 184 13.90 6.39 3.61
CA VAL A 184 12.80 5.68 2.97
C VAL A 184 12.38 6.29 1.63
N ARG A 185 13.01 7.41 1.23
CA ARG A 185 12.72 8.00 -0.08
C ARG A 185 13.23 7.09 -1.18
N GLU A 186 12.35 6.81 -2.12
CA GLU A 186 12.77 6.18 -3.36
C GLU A 186 13.76 7.11 -4.08
N LYS A 187 14.92 6.58 -4.44
CA LYS A 187 15.82 7.27 -5.35
C LYS A 187 15.12 7.24 -6.71
N SER A 188 14.36 8.29 -7.03
CA SER A 188 13.94 8.50 -8.40
C SER A 188 15.20 8.80 -9.20
N GLU A 189 15.62 7.89 -10.05
CA GLU A 189 16.39 8.27 -11.24
C GLU A 189 15.56 9.34 -11.97
N GLU A 190 16.17 10.20 -12.78
CA GLU A 190 15.54 11.38 -13.39
C GLU A 190 14.26 11.00 -14.19
N GLU A 191 13.21 10.68 -13.47
CA GLU A 191 11.90 10.42 -14.04
C GLU A 191 11.30 11.75 -14.49
N GLY A 192 10.73 11.76 -15.69
CA GLY A 192 10.00 12.90 -16.18
C GLY A 192 8.79 13.23 -15.27
N PHE A 193 8.19 14.36 -15.49
CA PHE A 193 7.02 14.79 -14.75
C PHE A 193 5.77 14.02 -15.15
N TYR A 194 4.95 13.63 -14.18
CA TYR A 194 3.54 13.33 -14.41
C TYR A 194 2.65 13.70 -13.20
N MET A 195 1.41 14.04 -13.52
CA MET A 195 0.37 14.40 -12.54
C MET A 195 -0.98 13.83 -12.94
N PRO A 196 -1.55 12.90 -12.16
CA PRO A 196 -2.93 12.48 -12.33
C PRO A 196 -3.90 13.61 -11.95
N VAL A 197 -4.88 13.87 -12.81
CA VAL A 197 -5.87 14.92 -12.57
C VAL A 197 -6.96 14.43 -11.62
N GLN A 198 -7.04 15.07 -10.46
CA GLN A 198 -8.05 14.76 -9.45
C GLN A 198 -9.31 15.60 -9.60
N ARG A 199 -9.15 16.86 -10.08
CA ARG A 199 -10.25 17.80 -10.22
C ARG A 199 -9.98 18.82 -11.32
N VAL A 200 -11.01 19.18 -12.05
CA VAL A 200 -11.01 20.33 -12.96
C VAL A 200 -11.68 21.52 -12.22
N CYS A 201 -10.98 22.63 -12.09
CA CYS A 201 -11.44 23.84 -11.42
C CYS A 201 -11.74 24.94 -12.44
N ARG A 202 -12.97 25.45 -12.42
CA ARG A 202 -13.42 26.59 -13.27
C ARG A 202 -14.16 27.61 -12.40
N PRO A 203 -13.45 28.46 -11.65
CA PRO A 203 -14.09 29.48 -10.82
C PRO A 203 -14.77 30.58 -11.63
N ASN A 204 -14.33 30.79 -12.88
CA ASN A 204 -14.88 31.78 -13.83
C ASN A 204 -14.63 31.34 -15.28
N HIS A 205 -15.09 32.16 -16.25
CA HIS A 205 -14.99 31.82 -17.68
C HIS A 205 -13.57 31.93 -18.25
N THR A 206 -12.66 32.60 -17.58
CA THR A 206 -11.27 32.83 -18.06
C THR A 206 -10.26 31.87 -17.45
N PHE A 207 -10.63 31.10 -16.43
CA PHE A 207 -9.76 30.20 -15.73
C PHE A 207 -10.26 28.77 -15.79
N ARG A 208 -9.44 27.86 -16.30
CA ARG A 208 -9.61 26.41 -16.23
C ARG A 208 -8.31 25.80 -15.71
N GLY A 209 -8.32 25.29 -14.48
CA GLY A 209 -7.18 24.67 -13.84
C GLY A 209 -7.39 23.17 -13.62
N PHE A 210 -6.31 22.42 -13.77
CA PHE A 210 -6.24 20.97 -13.51
C PHE A 210 -5.52 20.78 -12.19
N GLN A 211 -6.21 20.21 -11.21
CA GLN A 211 -5.72 20.01 -9.86
C GLN A 211 -5.30 18.57 -9.65
N GLY A 212 -4.13 18.35 -9.07
CA GLY A 212 -3.59 17.05 -8.72
C GLY A 212 -2.34 17.17 -7.87
N GLN A 213 -1.82 16.04 -7.43
CA GLN A 213 -0.51 15.93 -6.82
C GLN A 213 0.50 15.53 -7.88
N ILE A 214 1.69 16.13 -7.85
CA ILE A 214 2.80 15.72 -8.71
C ILE A 214 3.35 14.42 -8.14
N GLU A 215 3.27 13.35 -8.92
CA GLU A 215 3.74 12.02 -8.50
C GLU A 215 5.21 11.78 -8.86
N SER A 216 5.71 12.43 -9.92
CA SER A 216 7.10 12.34 -10.33
C SER A 216 7.59 13.64 -10.95
N GLY A 217 8.90 13.87 -10.87
CA GLY A 217 9.62 14.95 -11.53
C GLY A 217 9.23 16.35 -11.06
N GLN A 218 9.41 17.30 -11.97
CA GLN A 218 9.21 18.73 -11.76
C GLN A 218 8.56 19.34 -13.00
N ILE A 219 7.74 20.38 -12.82
CA ILE A 219 7.10 21.14 -13.88
C ILE A 219 7.31 22.64 -13.68
N SER A 220 7.46 23.37 -14.77
CA SER A 220 7.64 24.84 -14.77
C SER A 220 6.63 25.51 -15.71
N VAL A 221 6.37 26.78 -15.45
CA VAL A 221 5.60 27.62 -16.38
C VAL A 221 6.32 27.67 -17.73
N GLY A 222 5.60 27.42 -18.83
CA GLY A 222 6.12 27.34 -20.18
C GLY A 222 6.51 25.94 -20.65
N ASP A 223 6.59 24.98 -19.77
CA ASP A 223 6.85 23.58 -20.16
C ASP A 223 5.72 23.01 -21.01
N GLU A 224 6.09 22.13 -21.94
CA GLU A 224 5.14 21.40 -22.77
C GLU A 224 4.57 20.21 -21.98
N ILE A 225 3.27 20.01 -22.09
CA ILE A 225 2.55 18.86 -21.50
C ILE A 225 1.83 18.12 -22.63
N VAL A 226 1.79 16.79 -22.52
CA VAL A 226 0.90 15.93 -23.27
C VAL A 226 -0.26 15.53 -22.37
N THR A 227 -1.48 15.55 -22.89
CA THR A 227 -2.64 15.07 -22.12
C THR A 227 -2.92 13.61 -22.46
N LEU A 228 -3.09 12.73 -21.48
CA LEU A 228 -3.41 11.33 -21.73
C LEU A 228 -4.80 10.99 -21.14
N PRO A 229 -5.59 10.15 -21.84
CA PRO A 229 -5.28 9.39 -23.06
C PRO A 229 -5.44 10.17 -24.39
N SER A 230 -5.93 11.42 -24.41
CA SER A 230 -6.27 12.19 -25.64
C SER A 230 -5.06 12.54 -26.53
N LYS A 231 -3.84 12.50 -25.97
CA LYS A 231 -2.58 12.84 -26.67
C LYS A 231 -2.51 14.26 -27.26
N GLU A 232 -3.19 15.21 -26.63
CA GLU A 232 -3.13 16.61 -27.03
C GLU A 232 -1.91 17.29 -26.40
N HIS A 233 -1.29 18.23 -27.15
CA HIS A 233 -0.15 19.02 -26.66
C HIS A 233 -0.61 20.41 -26.22
N ALA A 234 -0.12 20.85 -25.10
CA ALA A 234 -0.35 22.19 -24.57
C ALA A 234 0.86 22.65 -23.74
N LYS A 235 0.92 23.95 -23.39
CA LYS A 235 1.96 24.49 -22.53
C LYS A 235 1.37 24.96 -21.20
N VAL A 236 2.16 24.82 -20.15
CA VAL A 236 1.82 25.33 -18.84
C VAL A 236 1.77 26.86 -18.90
N LYS A 237 0.58 27.44 -18.72
CA LYS A 237 0.35 28.87 -18.70
C LYS A 237 0.62 29.48 -17.32
N SER A 238 0.17 28.80 -16.28
CA SER A 238 0.40 29.19 -14.88
C SER A 238 0.34 27.99 -13.95
N LEU A 239 1.03 28.09 -12.83
CA LEU A 239 1.06 27.14 -11.73
C LEU A 239 0.61 27.82 -10.44
N LEU A 240 -0.23 27.14 -9.66
CA LEU A 240 -0.64 27.58 -8.34
C LEU A 240 -0.32 26.49 -7.30
N ILE A 241 0.30 26.87 -6.20
CA ILE A 241 0.46 26.03 -4.99
C ILE A 241 -0.42 26.66 -3.91
N GLY A 242 -1.53 25.97 -3.58
CA GLY A 242 -2.61 26.59 -2.82
C GLY A 242 -3.25 27.73 -3.63
N ASP A 243 -3.16 28.95 -3.10
CA ASP A 243 -3.66 30.19 -3.72
C ASP A 243 -2.55 31.10 -4.27
N LYS A 244 -1.30 30.65 -4.25
CA LYS A 244 -0.12 31.42 -4.65
C LYS A 244 0.43 30.98 -6.00
N ASP A 245 0.78 31.98 -6.83
CA ASP A 245 1.49 31.73 -8.07
C ASP A 245 2.88 31.12 -7.80
N ALA A 246 3.24 30.13 -8.59
CA ALA A 246 4.53 29.46 -8.58
C ALA A 246 5.13 29.44 -9.99
N GLN A 247 6.46 29.47 -10.10
CA GLN A 247 7.16 29.31 -11.37
C GLN A 247 7.49 27.84 -11.63
N THR A 248 7.72 27.07 -10.56
CA THR A 248 8.06 25.64 -10.61
C THR A 248 7.36 24.91 -9.48
N ALA A 249 7.10 23.62 -9.67
CA ALA A 249 6.60 22.71 -8.65
C ALA A 249 7.18 21.32 -8.85
N GLU A 250 7.44 20.60 -7.77
CA GLU A 250 8.14 19.32 -7.73
C GLU A 250 7.30 18.20 -7.11
N LYS A 251 7.76 16.96 -7.24
CA LYS A 251 7.15 15.73 -6.67
C LYS A 251 6.61 15.94 -5.26
N GLY A 252 5.42 15.39 -4.98
CA GLY A 252 4.72 15.45 -3.71
C GLY A 252 3.95 16.75 -3.46
N ARG A 253 4.01 17.74 -4.37
CA ARG A 253 3.27 19.00 -4.21
C ARG A 253 1.88 18.90 -4.86
N PRO A 254 0.81 19.24 -4.13
CA PRO A 254 -0.50 19.48 -4.73
C PRO A 254 -0.47 20.81 -5.49
N VAL A 255 -0.87 20.80 -6.75
CA VAL A 255 -0.82 21.98 -7.63
C VAL A 255 -2.09 22.15 -8.44
N THR A 256 -2.30 23.36 -8.94
CA THR A 256 -3.25 23.68 -9.99
C THR A 256 -2.46 24.13 -11.22
N ILE A 257 -2.61 23.42 -12.33
CA ILE A 257 -1.98 23.72 -13.62
C ILE A 257 -3.03 24.34 -14.53
N GLN A 258 -2.79 25.54 -15.05
CA GLN A 258 -3.54 26.11 -16.15
C GLN A 258 -2.75 25.94 -17.45
N LEU A 259 -3.41 25.50 -18.52
CA LEU A 259 -2.81 25.34 -19.84
C LEU A 259 -3.12 26.55 -20.74
N ASP A 260 -2.29 26.76 -21.76
CA ASP A 260 -2.37 27.90 -22.68
C ASP A 260 -3.53 27.79 -23.66
N ARG A 261 -4.12 26.61 -23.82
CA ARG A 261 -5.28 26.33 -24.68
C ARG A 261 -6.27 25.36 -24.01
N GLU A 262 -7.48 25.29 -24.58
CA GLU A 262 -8.47 24.28 -24.17
C GLU A 262 -8.02 22.91 -24.70
N VAL A 263 -8.13 21.89 -23.84
CA VAL A 263 -7.80 20.50 -24.09
C VAL A 263 -8.86 19.61 -23.48
N ASP A 264 -9.02 18.38 -24.01
CA ASP A 264 -9.92 17.39 -23.44
C ASP A 264 -9.27 16.68 -22.25
N VAL A 265 -9.44 17.27 -21.07
CA VAL A 265 -8.94 16.75 -19.81
C VAL A 265 -10.02 16.79 -18.75
N SER A 266 -10.24 15.65 -18.13
CA SER A 266 -11.16 15.46 -17.01
C SER A 266 -10.47 14.75 -15.84
N ARG A 267 -11.20 14.49 -14.75
CA ARG A 267 -10.71 13.65 -13.66
C ARG A 267 -10.36 12.26 -14.21
N GLY A 268 -9.18 11.76 -13.84
CA GLY A 268 -8.63 10.49 -14.29
C GLY A 268 -7.73 10.56 -15.53
N CYS A 269 -7.66 11.72 -16.20
CA CYS A 269 -6.58 11.97 -17.16
C CYS A 269 -5.25 12.17 -16.45
N VAL A 270 -4.15 11.99 -17.16
CA VAL A 270 -2.80 12.21 -16.66
C VAL A 270 -2.08 13.23 -17.54
N LEU A 271 -1.32 14.10 -16.92
CA LEU A 271 -0.53 15.15 -17.57
C LEU A 271 0.96 14.80 -17.44
N PRO A 272 1.59 14.10 -18.39
CA PRO A 272 3.03 13.88 -18.42
C PRO A 272 3.82 14.98 -19.15
N ASN A 273 5.10 15.12 -18.77
CA ASN A 273 6.12 15.84 -19.51
C ASN A 273 7.41 15.02 -19.49
N LYS A 274 7.97 14.71 -20.66
CA LYS A 274 9.19 13.90 -20.83
C LYS A 274 9.11 12.47 -20.25
N THR A 275 7.92 11.98 -19.98
CA THR A 275 7.66 10.63 -19.51
C THR A 275 6.69 9.98 -20.47
N GLU A 276 7.04 8.82 -20.98
CA GLU A 276 6.13 7.97 -21.76
C GLU A 276 5.37 7.08 -20.79
N LEU A 277 4.04 7.20 -20.79
CA LEU A 277 3.17 6.40 -19.94
C LEU A 277 2.27 5.53 -20.82
N PRO A 278 2.14 4.23 -20.49
CA PRO A 278 1.29 3.34 -21.25
C PRO A 278 -0.20 3.72 -21.12
N VAL A 279 -0.94 3.48 -22.20
CA VAL A 279 -2.40 3.63 -22.25
C VAL A 279 -2.95 2.28 -22.68
N SER A 280 -3.67 1.63 -21.81
CA SER A 280 -4.20 0.28 -22.06
C SER A 280 -5.60 0.11 -21.45
N LYS A 281 -6.31 -0.89 -21.93
CA LYS A 281 -7.58 -1.36 -21.33
C LYS A 281 -7.47 -2.76 -20.72
N SER A 282 -6.31 -3.40 -20.80
CA SER A 282 -6.08 -4.73 -20.26
C SER A 282 -4.78 -4.78 -19.48
N PHE A 283 -4.75 -5.53 -18.39
CA PHE A 283 -3.57 -5.70 -17.57
C PHE A 283 -3.65 -6.98 -16.73
N THR A 284 -2.50 -7.44 -16.28
CA THR A 284 -2.38 -8.49 -15.28
C THR A 284 -2.06 -7.87 -13.92
N ALA A 285 -2.77 -8.27 -12.88
CA ALA A 285 -2.57 -7.75 -11.53
C ALA A 285 -2.48 -8.87 -10.48
N THR A 286 -1.67 -8.64 -9.46
CA THR A 286 -1.76 -9.41 -8.21
C THR A 286 -2.83 -8.80 -7.33
N VAL A 287 -3.83 -9.57 -6.96
CA VAL A 287 -5.04 -9.14 -6.27
C VAL A 287 -5.16 -9.86 -4.93
N LEU A 288 -5.41 -9.12 -3.85
CA LEU A 288 -5.85 -9.62 -2.56
C LEU A 288 -7.37 -9.50 -2.48
N TRP A 289 -8.06 -10.63 -2.37
CA TRP A 289 -9.50 -10.67 -2.26
C TRP A 289 -9.96 -10.44 -0.82
N MET A 290 -10.90 -9.51 -0.59
CA MET A 290 -11.31 -9.05 0.74
C MET A 290 -12.82 -9.20 1.00
N ASP A 291 -13.61 -9.58 -0.02
CA ASP A 291 -15.05 -9.77 0.08
C ASP A 291 -15.39 -11.12 0.73
N ASP A 292 -16.56 -11.19 1.37
CA ASP A 292 -17.10 -12.46 1.90
C ASP A 292 -17.61 -13.37 0.77
N GLY A 293 -18.04 -12.81 -0.36
CA GLY A 293 -18.36 -13.54 -1.58
C GLY A 293 -17.12 -13.97 -2.34
N GLU A 294 -17.22 -15.02 -3.16
CA GLU A 294 -16.12 -15.47 -3.99
C GLU A 294 -15.94 -14.59 -5.23
N LEU A 295 -14.69 -14.33 -5.63
CA LEU A 295 -14.39 -13.83 -6.96
C LEU A 295 -14.53 -14.96 -7.97
N LEU A 296 -15.38 -14.73 -8.95
CA LEU A 296 -15.50 -15.59 -10.13
C LEU A 296 -15.15 -14.79 -11.38
N PRO A 297 -14.43 -15.38 -12.35
CA PRO A 297 -14.22 -14.75 -13.65
C PRO A 297 -15.54 -14.40 -14.35
N GLY A 298 -15.57 -13.26 -15.05
CA GLY A 298 -16.72 -12.77 -15.78
C GLY A 298 -17.64 -11.82 -15.02
N LYS A 299 -17.48 -11.66 -13.71
CA LYS A 299 -18.23 -10.66 -12.94
C LYS A 299 -17.65 -9.25 -13.15
N GLU A 300 -18.54 -8.29 -13.35
CA GLU A 300 -18.18 -6.86 -13.48
C GLU A 300 -17.97 -6.19 -12.12
N TYR A 301 -16.95 -5.35 -12.06
CA TYR A 301 -16.62 -4.47 -10.93
C TYR A 301 -16.38 -3.05 -11.43
N PHE A 302 -16.46 -2.06 -10.55
CA PHE A 302 -15.75 -0.81 -10.81
C PHE A 302 -14.28 -1.04 -10.42
N VAL A 303 -13.40 -0.77 -11.37
CA VAL A 303 -11.95 -0.78 -11.18
C VAL A 303 -11.51 0.64 -10.97
N LYS A 304 -10.89 0.93 -9.85
CA LYS A 304 -10.36 2.25 -9.55
C LYS A 304 -8.84 2.19 -9.54
N ILE A 305 -8.23 2.96 -10.45
CA ILE A 305 -6.77 3.14 -10.57
C ILE A 305 -6.50 4.63 -10.44
N GLY A 306 -5.69 5.03 -9.47
CA GLY A 306 -5.46 6.43 -9.16
C GLY A 306 -6.79 7.19 -8.95
N THR A 307 -7.06 8.18 -9.80
CA THR A 307 -8.27 9.01 -9.73
C THR A 307 -9.39 8.56 -10.68
N LYS A 308 -9.11 7.59 -11.56
CA LYS A 308 -10.08 7.05 -12.51
C LYS A 308 -10.85 5.87 -11.90
N GLU A 309 -12.16 5.84 -12.12
CA GLU A 309 -13.05 4.73 -11.78
C GLU A 309 -13.81 4.33 -13.04
N ILE A 310 -13.76 3.07 -13.39
CA ILE A 310 -14.24 2.56 -14.67
C ILE A 310 -14.74 1.12 -14.52
N PRO A 311 -15.82 0.72 -15.22
CA PRO A 311 -16.22 -0.69 -15.28
C PRO A 311 -15.13 -1.57 -15.87
N GLY A 312 -14.92 -2.73 -15.25
CA GLY A 312 -14.00 -3.74 -15.71
C GLY A 312 -14.40 -5.14 -15.27
N ILE A 313 -13.78 -6.13 -15.87
CA ILE A 313 -14.07 -7.55 -15.63
C ILE A 313 -12.74 -8.26 -15.33
N VAL A 314 -12.74 -9.09 -14.29
CA VAL A 314 -11.70 -10.10 -14.11
C VAL A 314 -12.02 -11.25 -15.04
N THR A 315 -11.23 -11.41 -16.11
CA THR A 315 -11.50 -12.40 -17.15
C THR A 315 -10.92 -13.77 -16.82
N ASN A 316 -9.83 -13.79 -16.06
CA ASN A 316 -9.13 -15.03 -15.74
C ASN A 316 -8.44 -14.92 -14.38
N ILE A 317 -8.32 -16.02 -13.66
CA ILE A 317 -7.45 -16.22 -12.51
C ILE A 317 -6.34 -17.15 -12.98
N GLN A 318 -5.13 -16.59 -13.20
CA GLN A 318 -4.00 -17.39 -13.68
C GLN A 318 -3.60 -18.45 -12.64
N TYR A 319 -3.41 -18.01 -11.39
CA TYR A 319 -3.11 -18.87 -10.25
C TYR A 319 -3.30 -18.10 -8.92
N LYS A 320 -3.51 -18.85 -7.85
CA LYS A 320 -3.40 -18.32 -6.48
C LYS A 320 -1.97 -18.41 -5.98
N ILE A 321 -1.63 -17.53 -5.05
CA ILE A 321 -0.40 -17.58 -4.29
C ILE A 321 -0.75 -18.02 -2.87
N ASP A 322 -0.25 -19.15 -2.43
CA ASP A 322 -0.37 -19.55 -1.03
C ASP A 322 0.43 -18.57 -0.17
N VAL A 323 -0.28 -17.82 0.68
CA VAL A 323 0.33 -16.78 1.51
C VAL A 323 1.30 -17.35 2.56
N ASN A 324 1.23 -18.63 2.85
CA ASN A 324 2.04 -19.32 3.85
C ASN A 324 3.31 -19.92 3.23
N THR A 325 3.18 -20.59 2.06
CA THR A 325 4.28 -21.28 1.40
C THR A 325 4.87 -20.53 0.21
N GLY A 326 4.12 -19.59 -0.39
CA GLY A 326 4.50 -18.91 -1.62
C GLY A 326 4.25 -19.73 -2.89
N GLU A 327 3.72 -20.93 -2.79
CA GLU A 327 3.45 -21.81 -3.93
C GLU A 327 2.35 -21.26 -4.82
N TYR A 328 2.45 -21.51 -6.11
CA TYR A 328 1.45 -21.16 -7.12
C TYR A 328 0.46 -22.30 -7.28
N ILE A 329 -0.81 -22.04 -7.00
CA ILE A 329 -1.89 -23.03 -6.99
C ILE A 329 -2.88 -22.70 -8.10
N PRO A 330 -3.19 -23.61 -9.03
CA PRO A 330 -4.26 -23.44 -10.01
C PRO A 330 -5.59 -23.16 -9.31
N ALA A 331 -6.34 -22.17 -9.79
CA ALA A 331 -7.62 -21.80 -9.19
C ALA A 331 -8.58 -21.17 -10.20
N ASN A 332 -9.88 -21.40 -9.97
CA ASN A 332 -10.96 -20.82 -10.76
C ASN A 332 -11.80 -19.80 -9.96
N ASN A 333 -11.50 -19.62 -8.70
CA ASN A 333 -12.16 -18.67 -7.81
C ASN A 333 -11.19 -18.18 -6.73
N LEU A 334 -11.53 -17.04 -6.10
CA LEU A 334 -10.85 -16.57 -4.89
C LEU A 334 -11.85 -16.45 -3.76
N ARG A 335 -11.39 -16.83 -2.56
CA ARG A 335 -12.08 -16.61 -1.30
C ARG A 335 -11.39 -15.49 -0.52
N LYS A 336 -12.08 -15.01 0.50
CA LYS A 336 -11.58 -13.97 1.40
C LYS A 336 -10.16 -14.28 1.91
N ASN A 337 -9.31 -13.26 1.88
CA ASN A 337 -7.89 -13.29 2.26
C ASN A 337 -6.98 -14.12 1.34
N GLU A 338 -7.46 -14.56 0.18
CA GLU A 338 -6.63 -15.19 -0.83
C GLU A 338 -5.99 -14.17 -1.77
N ILE A 339 -4.77 -14.47 -2.21
CA ILE A 339 -4.02 -13.67 -3.18
C ILE A 339 -3.92 -14.46 -4.49
N ALA A 340 -4.13 -13.80 -5.60
CA ALA A 340 -3.97 -14.40 -6.93
C ALA A 340 -3.45 -13.41 -7.96
N VAL A 341 -2.92 -13.94 -9.04
CA VAL A 341 -2.65 -13.20 -10.27
C VAL A 341 -3.85 -13.35 -11.20
N CYS A 342 -4.39 -12.22 -11.61
CA CYS A 342 -5.62 -12.12 -12.40
C CYS A 342 -5.44 -11.25 -13.63
N ASP A 343 -6.11 -11.61 -14.71
CA ASP A 343 -6.23 -10.79 -15.91
C ASP A 343 -7.50 -9.94 -15.83
N VAL A 344 -7.36 -8.65 -16.12
CA VAL A 344 -8.44 -7.67 -16.03
C VAL A 344 -8.58 -6.92 -17.34
N ILE A 345 -9.83 -6.73 -17.79
CA ILE A 345 -10.16 -5.90 -18.96
C ILE A 345 -11.09 -4.77 -18.52
N LEU A 346 -10.76 -3.55 -18.92
CA LEU A 346 -11.52 -2.34 -18.66
C LEU A 346 -12.45 -2.02 -19.84
N GLN A 347 -13.47 -1.21 -19.59
CA GLN A 347 -14.42 -0.79 -20.62
C GLN A 347 -13.78 0.15 -21.66
N GLU A 348 -12.83 1.00 -21.25
CA GLU A 348 -12.10 1.95 -22.10
C GLU A 348 -10.62 1.96 -21.76
N GLU A 349 -9.82 2.53 -22.64
CA GLU A 349 -8.39 2.75 -22.42
C GLU A 349 -8.16 3.85 -21.37
N ILE A 350 -7.25 3.60 -20.46
CA ILE A 350 -6.81 4.57 -19.45
C ILE A 350 -5.29 4.54 -19.33
N VAL A 351 -4.72 5.56 -18.69
CA VAL A 351 -3.31 5.53 -18.30
C VAL A 351 -3.16 4.60 -17.10
N LEU A 352 -2.36 3.57 -17.26
CA LEU A 352 -2.00 2.63 -16.20
C LEU A 352 -0.57 2.13 -16.44
N ASP A 353 0.11 1.70 -15.38
CA ASP A 353 1.47 1.17 -15.51
C ASP A 353 1.75 0.10 -14.46
N GLU A 354 2.90 -0.55 -14.58
CA GLU A 354 3.36 -1.46 -13.54
C GLU A 354 3.57 -0.73 -12.21
N PHE A 355 3.15 -1.37 -11.14
CA PHE A 355 3.22 -0.76 -9.80
C PHE A 355 4.64 -0.44 -9.36
N ASP A 356 5.61 -1.25 -9.79
CA ASP A 356 7.01 -1.07 -9.46
C ASP A 356 7.64 0.13 -10.18
N ASP A 357 7.08 0.54 -11.34
CA ASP A 357 7.54 1.70 -12.10
C ASP A 357 6.81 2.98 -11.69
N HIS A 358 5.47 2.95 -11.66
CA HIS A 358 4.66 4.11 -11.31
C HIS A 358 3.53 3.74 -10.31
N LYS A 359 3.85 3.77 -9.03
CA LYS A 359 2.94 3.36 -7.93
C LYS A 359 1.51 3.90 -8.07
N ALA A 360 1.36 5.20 -8.32
CA ALA A 360 0.05 5.86 -8.42
C ALA A 360 -0.78 5.41 -9.65
N LEU A 361 -0.14 4.81 -10.66
CA LEU A 361 -0.78 4.30 -11.87
C LEU A 361 -0.88 2.76 -11.87
N GLY A 362 -0.25 2.10 -10.91
CA GLY A 362 -0.17 0.64 -10.78
C GLY A 362 -0.96 0.06 -9.62
N GLU A 363 -1.48 0.88 -8.71
CA GLU A 363 -2.34 0.43 -7.60
C GLU A 363 -3.82 0.46 -7.99
N LEU A 364 -4.57 -0.55 -7.56
CA LEU A 364 -5.99 -0.64 -7.87
C LEU A 364 -6.85 -1.19 -6.74
N ILE A 365 -8.13 -0.85 -6.78
CA ILE A 365 -9.18 -1.53 -6.01
C ILE A 365 -10.30 -1.99 -6.93
N LEU A 366 -10.91 -3.12 -6.58
CA LEU A 366 -12.15 -3.61 -7.17
C LEU A 366 -13.32 -3.26 -6.25
N ILE A 367 -14.35 -2.63 -6.79
CA ILE A 367 -15.53 -2.19 -6.07
C ILE A 367 -16.74 -2.93 -6.63
N ASP A 368 -17.49 -3.61 -5.77
CA ASP A 368 -18.72 -4.29 -6.19
C ASP A 368 -19.77 -3.25 -6.66
N ARG A 369 -20.32 -3.46 -7.84
CA ARG A 369 -21.22 -2.51 -8.50
C ARG A 369 -22.59 -2.36 -7.83
N ILE A 370 -22.98 -3.32 -7.01
CA ILE A 370 -24.29 -3.34 -6.35
C ILE A 370 -24.19 -2.75 -4.95
N THR A 371 -23.21 -3.24 -4.18
CA THR A 371 -23.04 -2.85 -2.77
C THR A 371 -22.16 -1.61 -2.59
N ASN A 372 -21.38 -1.23 -3.59
CA ASN A 372 -20.33 -0.21 -3.53
C ASN A 372 -19.25 -0.49 -2.47
N MET A 373 -19.11 -1.75 -2.05
CA MET A 373 -18.07 -2.17 -1.12
C MET A 373 -16.80 -2.49 -1.89
N THR A 374 -15.65 -2.17 -1.29
CA THR A 374 -14.35 -2.60 -1.82
C THR A 374 -14.22 -4.10 -1.64
N SER A 375 -14.15 -4.84 -2.76
CA SER A 375 -14.05 -6.30 -2.76
C SER A 375 -12.61 -6.78 -2.84
N ALA A 376 -11.70 -5.99 -3.42
CA ALA A 376 -10.28 -6.34 -3.52
C ALA A 376 -9.38 -5.10 -3.58
N CYS A 377 -8.12 -5.28 -3.21
CA CYS A 377 -7.03 -4.40 -3.60
C CYS A 377 -5.97 -5.18 -4.37
N GLY A 378 -5.17 -4.49 -5.18
CA GLY A 378 -4.13 -5.15 -5.96
C GLY A 378 -3.16 -4.19 -6.60
N VAL A 379 -2.15 -4.78 -7.24
CA VAL A 379 -1.09 -4.06 -7.96
C VAL A 379 -0.90 -4.64 -9.35
N ILE A 380 -0.73 -3.77 -10.33
CA ILE A 380 -0.48 -4.13 -11.73
C ILE A 380 0.94 -4.70 -11.84
N LYS A 381 1.06 -5.84 -12.49
CA LYS A 381 2.32 -6.54 -12.74
C LYS A 381 2.75 -6.49 -14.20
N ASN A 382 1.79 -6.34 -15.09
CA ASN A 382 2.05 -6.15 -16.51
C ASN A 382 0.93 -5.31 -17.12
N SER A 383 1.28 -4.19 -17.74
CA SER A 383 0.37 -3.28 -18.42
C SER A 383 0.11 -3.66 -19.88
N GLU A 384 0.89 -4.57 -20.44
CA GLU A 384 0.71 -5.14 -21.77
C GLU A 384 0.30 -6.62 -21.63
N VAL A 385 -0.99 -6.90 -21.79
CA VAL A 385 -1.43 -8.29 -22.00
C VAL A 385 -1.21 -8.58 -23.49
N ASP A 386 -0.33 -9.53 -23.78
CA ASP A 386 -0.07 -9.98 -25.16
C ASP A 386 -1.40 -10.24 -25.89
N GLU A 387 -1.61 -9.60 -27.03
CA GLU A 387 -2.80 -9.77 -27.89
C GLU A 387 -2.99 -11.22 -28.40
N GLU A 388 -2.00 -12.09 -28.19
CA GLU A 388 -2.07 -13.51 -28.54
C GLU A 388 -2.90 -14.35 -27.57
N THR A 389 -3.25 -13.84 -26.39
CA THR A 389 -4.32 -14.45 -25.59
C THR A 389 -5.64 -14.03 -26.23
N ASP A 390 -6.22 -14.93 -26.99
CA ASP A 390 -7.45 -14.79 -27.82
C ASP A 390 -8.72 -14.55 -26.96
N LEU A 391 -8.66 -13.56 -26.04
CA LEU A 391 -9.75 -13.09 -25.19
C LEU A 391 -10.54 -12.01 -25.94
N LYS A 392 -11.30 -12.44 -26.94
CA LYS A 392 -12.34 -11.60 -27.56
C LYS A 392 -13.56 -11.47 -26.63
N CYS A 393 -13.36 -10.84 -25.47
CA CYS A 393 -14.49 -10.36 -24.69
C CYS A 393 -14.95 -9.01 -25.22
N VAL A 394 -16.18 -8.91 -25.67
CA VAL A 394 -16.77 -7.67 -26.18
C VAL A 394 -17.92 -7.28 -25.28
N PHE A 395 -17.83 -6.10 -24.65
CA PHE A 395 -18.97 -5.46 -24.01
C PHE A 395 -19.93 -4.96 -25.07
N ALA A 396 -21.11 -5.52 -25.19
CA ALA A 396 -22.16 -5.02 -26.07
C ALA A 396 -23.52 -5.14 -25.38
N HIS A 397 -24.04 -4.01 -24.93
CA HIS A 397 -25.41 -3.86 -24.42
C HIS A 397 -25.84 -4.91 -23.38
N GLY A 398 -25.01 -5.13 -22.36
CA GLY A 398 -25.30 -6.12 -21.30
C GLY A 398 -25.07 -7.59 -21.69
N LYS A 399 -24.49 -7.87 -22.84
CA LYS A 399 -24.18 -9.25 -23.28
C LYS A 399 -22.68 -9.45 -23.41
N LEU A 400 -22.18 -10.51 -22.81
CA LEU A 400 -20.79 -10.94 -22.95
C LEU A 400 -20.64 -11.84 -24.18
N LYS A 401 -19.68 -11.53 -25.07
CA LYS A 401 -19.28 -12.44 -26.14
C LYS A 401 -17.87 -12.94 -25.85
N ALA A 402 -17.71 -14.21 -25.64
CA ALA A 402 -16.41 -14.87 -25.57
C ALA A 402 -16.27 -15.84 -26.76
N ASN A 403 -15.16 -15.78 -27.50
CA ASN A 403 -14.86 -16.67 -28.62
C ASN A 403 -15.92 -16.78 -29.70
N GLY A 404 -16.66 -15.70 -29.97
CA GLY A 404 -17.68 -15.65 -31.01
C GLY A 404 -19.07 -16.20 -30.62
N ASP A 405 -19.22 -16.79 -29.45
CA ASP A 405 -20.48 -17.26 -28.94
C ASP A 405 -21.21 -16.19 -28.12
N ILE A 406 -22.53 -16.10 -28.25
CA ILE A 406 -23.38 -15.20 -27.48
C ILE A 406 -23.95 -16.00 -26.31
N PHE A 407 -23.59 -15.62 -25.08
CA PHE A 407 -24.26 -16.12 -23.89
C PHE A 407 -25.51 -15.26 -23.62
N GLU A 408 -26.70 -15.86 -23.66
CA GLU A 408 -27.92 -15.20 -23.24
C GLU A 408 -27.97 -15.10 -21.71
N GLU A 409 -28.48 -13.97 -21.21
CA GLU A 409 -28.63 -13.69 -19.78
C GLU A 409 -29.33 -14.82 -19.02
N PHE A 410 -28.77 -15.12 -17.86
CA PHE A 410 -29.52 -15.70 -16.76
C PHE A 410 -29.83 -14.63 -15.71
#